data_3627baac9625fc69067e80b779050f3d
#
_entry.id   3627baac9625fc69067e80b779050f3d
#
_cell.length_a   1.000
_cell.length_b   1.000
_cell.length_c   1.000
_cell.angle_alpha   90.00
_cell.angle_beta   90.00
_cell.angle_gamma   90.00
#
_symmetry.space_group_name_H-M   'P 1'
#
loop_
_entity.id
_entity.type
_entity.pdbx_description
1 polymer ?
#
loop_
_entity_poly.entity_id
_entity_poly.type
_entity_poly.pdbx_seq_one_letter_code
_entity_poly.pdbx_strand_id
1 'polypeptide(L)'
;MFNGERAVVVLFVCRVLFSLPLSLLCHGLNLAFLSLFALLLDIRADISASSLPQFNTRQGASSGILLGAVTLPTLMISKLIQLTRAYSLHQIELQELEHMTMQYWATSASCFGVLMFICIVMWRAPKTTHRHGSYTFWDLISLFCIISYALTCCVSLSTISLTGLNTALKLIWVLCHGLVAVKLLQQLVNTFPSCASIGEVLLVTAGLVLYFGDMLACTIAKVSSHLISTEIISVQYGIRRSEISIIIQGLLIGLLLFPIFFKFVLHMWEWSLRMGHSEARTSNELGRSLLFFTSLGFILTVIVPSWMQFVQDFHVHPVLWVLKFVFSEPFKRLSLCIYWLALIYASVSRFYNISKNSKIERILLRKYYHLLAVLMFVPALIFQPKFLDLAFGASLAIFLALEIMRVWKLWPLGQLIHQFMNAFTDHRDSDLLIVSHFSLLLGCAFPIWMSNGFNDRPLAPFAGILSLGIGDTMASMVGYKYGVLRWSKTGKKTVEGTAAGITSVLAACSILLPLLASTGYIVTEHWFSLILAVTVSAFSVCKYSSDLPKVNTHEAITKFLSY
;
A
#
# COMPACT_ATOMS: atom_id res chain seq x y z
N MET A 1 -1.25 15.86 -23.90
CA MET A 1 -0.51 14.58 -23.82
C MET A 1 0.37 14.46 -22.58
N PHE A 2 1.09 15.48 -22.16
CA PHE A 2 1.79 15.46 -20.87
C PHE A 2 0.84 15.99 -19.78
N ASN A 3 0.42 15.08 -18.91
CA ASN A 3 -0.38 15.41 -17.74
C ASN A 3 0.58 15.71 -16.58
N GLY A 4 0.24 16.59 -15.64
CA GLY A 4 1.09 16.92 -14.50
C GLY A 4 1.52 15.70 -13.69
N GLU A 5 0.65 14.70 -13.59
CA GLU A 5 0.92 13.40 -12.97
C GLU A 5 2.12 12.69 -13.60
N ARG A 6 2.07 12.52 -14.92
CA ARG A 6 3.15 11.87 -15.68
C ARG A 6 4.47 12.60 -15.51
N ALA A 7 4.43 13.94 -15.54
CA ALA A 7 5.62 14.75 -15.36
C ALA A 7 6.27 14.53 -14.00
N VAL A 8 5.50 14.53 -12.92
CA VAL A 8 6.01 14.31 -11.56
C VAL A 8 6.59 12.92 -11.40
N VAL A 9 5.87 11.87 -11.87
CA VAL A 9 6.36 10.49 -11.77
C VAL A 9 7.65 10.31 -12.58
N VAL A 10 7.74 10.86 -13.80
CA VAL A 10 8.95 10.80 -14.62
C VAL A 10 10.11 11.53 -13.94
N LEU A 11 9.89 12.74 -13.41
CA LEU A 11 10.93 13.48 -12.67
C LEU A 11 11.43 12.69 -11.46
N PHE A 12 10.51 12.04 -10.73
CA PHE A 12 10.86 11.22 -9.59
C PHE A 12 11.72 10.01 -10.01
N VAL A 13 11.31 9.26 -11.04
CA VAL A 13 12.09 8.15 -11.59
C VAL A 13 13.46 8.64 -12.07
N CYS A 14 13.54 9.75 -12.80
CA CYS A 14 14.80 10.34 -13.21
C CYS A 14 15.70 10.66 -12.01
N ARG A 15 15.15 11.26 -10.94
CA ARG A 15 15.90 11.56 -9.73
C ARG A 15 16.50 10.31 -9.09
N VAL A 16 15.73 9.21 -9.02
CA VAL A 16 16.21 7.94 -8.50
C VAL A 16 17.32 7.37 -9.37
N LEU A 17 17.13 7.38 -10.70
CA LEU A 17 18.13 6.90 -11.66
C LEU A 17 19.45 7.69 -11.57
N PHE A 18 19.39 9.02 -11.38
CA PHE A 18 20.59 9.85 -11.19
C PHE A 18 21.33 9.59 -9.87
N SER A 19 20.64 9.09 -8.85
CA SER A 19 21.28 8.76 -7.56
C SER A 19 21.80 7.33 -7.48
N LEU A 20 21.71 6.57 -8.58
CA LEU A 20 21.98 5.13 -8.60
C LEU A 20 23.49 4.85 -8.62
N PRO A 21 24.01 3.98 -7.73
CA PRO A 21 25.38 3.50 -7.82
C PRO A 21 25.53 2.49 -8.98
N LEU A 22 26.75 2.39 -9.52
CA LEU A 22 27.05 1.49 -10.64
C LEU A 22 26.71 0.01 -10.35
N SER A 23 26.82 -0.40 -9.09
CA SER A 23 26.46 -1.77 -8.67
C SER A 23 24.97 -2.12 -8.88
N LEU A 24 24.10 -1.12 -8.96
CA LEU A 24 22.66 -1.29 -9.19
C LEU A 24 22.21 -0.94 -10.60
N LEU A 25 23.14 -0.86 -11.57
CA LEU A 25 22.85 -0.46 -12.94
C LEU A 25 21.74 -1.30 -13.59
N CYS A 26 21.78 -2.63 -13.44
CA CYS A 26 20.75 -3.54 -13.99
C CYS A 26 19.35 -3.22 -13.43
N HIS A 27 19.26 -2.90 -12.16
CA HIS A 27 18.00 -2.51 -11.51
C HIS A 27 17.48 -1.18 -12.06
N GLY A 28 18.38 -0.21 -12.27
CA GLY A 28 18.05 1.08 -12.85
C GLY A 28 17.58 0.98 -14.31
N LEU A 29 18.27 0.21 -15.13
CA LEU A 29 17.86 -0.05 -16.52
C LEU A 29 16.48 -0.71 -16.58
N ASN A 30 16.22 -1.69 -15.72
CA ASN A 30 14.91 -2.30 -15.63
C ASN A 30 13.82 -1.31 -15.18
N LEU A 31 14.11 -0.44 -14.19
CA LEU A 31 13.16 0.60 -13.79
C LEU A 31 12.89 1.60 -14.92
N ALA A 32 13.92 2.03 -15.65
CA ALA A 32 13.76 2.91 -16.79
C ALA A 32 12.91 2.28 -17.90
N PHE A 33 13.15 1.01 -18.21
CA PHE A 33 12.34 0.25 -19.16
C PHE A 33 10.88 0.13 -18.69
N LEU A 34 10.65 -0.27 -17.45
CA LEU A 34 9.32 -0.41 -16.86
C LEU A 34 8.55 0.92 -16.89
N SER A 35 9.22 2.02 -16.54
CA SER A 35 8.60 3.36 -16.53
C SER A 35 8.25 3.85 -17.93
N LEU A 36 9.12 3.62 -18.91
CA LEU A 36 8.83 3.96 -20.30
C LEU A 36 7.66 3.15 -20.85
N PHE A 37 7.66 1.86 -20.59
CA PHE A 37 6.59 0.95 -21.01
C PHE A 37 5.24 1.34 -20.37
N ALA A 38 5.24 1.60 -19.06
CA ALA A 38 4.05 2.06 -18.33
C ALA A 38 3.56 3.42 -18.86
N LEU A 39 4.46 4.36 -19.16
CA LEU A 39 4.11 5.68 -19.73
C LEU A 39 3.42 5.54 -21.08
N LEU A 40 3.95 4.70 -21.97
CA LEU A 40 3.36 4.47 -23.30
C LEU A 40 1.97 3.85 -23.19
N LEU A 41 1.78 2.88 -22.29
CA LEU A 41 0.47 2.26 -22.05
C LEU A 41 -0.51 3.24 -21.42
N ASP A 42 -0.07 4.06 -20.48
CA ASP A 42 -0.89 5.07 -19.82
C ASP A 42 -1.40 6.14 -20.79
N ILE A 43 -0.53 6.64 -21.66
CA ILE A 43 -0.91 7.58 -22.75
C ILE A 43 -1.93 6.92 -23.69
N ARG A 44 -1.69 5.67 -24.04
CA ARG A 44 -2.58 4.94 -24.95
C ARG A 44 -3.94 4.64 -24.33
N ALA A 45 -3.97 4.27 -23.06
CA ALA A 45 -5.20 4.02 -22.32
C ALA A 45 -6.09 5.26 -22.25
N ASP A 46 -5.51 6.44 -22.02
CA ASP A 46 -6.26 7.70 -21.98
C ASP A 46 -6.81 8.11 -23.36
N ILE A 47 -6.08 7.84 -24.44
CA ILE A 47 -6.55 8.11 -25.81
C ILE A 47 -7.65 7.14 -26.22
N SER A 48 -7.59 5.91 -25.77
CA SER A 48 -8.47 4.82 -26.13
C SER A 48 -9.44 4.46 -25.00
N ALA A 49 -9.96 5.45 -24.26
CA ALA A 49 -10.85 5.24 -23.11
C ALA A 49 -12.07 4.34 -23.39
N SER A 50 -12.49 4.22 -24.69
CA SER A 50 -13.54 3.31 -25.15
C SER A 50 -13.05 1.88 -25.44
N SER A 51 -11.74 1.61 -25.43
CA SER A 51 -11.16 0.33 -25.88
C SER A 51 -10.80 -0.64 -24.75
N LEU A 52 -11.16 -0.33 -23.51
CA LEU A 52 -10.98 -1.21 -22.34
C LEU A 52 -12.32 -1.68 -21.75
N PRO A 53 -13.27 -2.22 -22.55
CA PRO A 53 -14.60 -2.63 -22.07
C PRO A 53 -14.54 -3.80 -21.08
N GLN A 54 -13.41 -4.50 -21.00
CA GLN A 54 -13.21 -5.62 -20.08
C GLN A 54 -12.91 -5.19 -18.64
N PHE A 55 -12.53 -3.91 -18.42
CA PHE A 55 -12.24 -3.39 -17.10
C PHE A 55 -13.32 -2.39 -16.69
N ASN A 56 -14.23 -2.82 -15.84
CA ASN A 56 -15.18 -1.92 -15.19
C ASN A 56 -14.44 -1.05 -14.15
N THR A 57 -13.73 -0.03 -14.64
CA THR A 57 -12.96 0.89 -13.82
C THR A 57 -13.78 2.13 -13.47
N ARG A 58 -13.31 2.88 -12.47
CA ARG A 58 -13.96 4.11 -12.02
C ARG A 58 -14.06 5.13 -13.15
N GLN A 59 -15.28 5.56 -13.46
CA GLN A 59 -15.54 6.55 -14.51
C GLN A 59 -14.92 7.92 -14.17
N GLY A 60 -14.32 8.57 -15.18
CA GLY A 60 -13.73 9.91 -15.05
C GLY A 60 -12.42 9.97 -14.26
N ALA A 61 -11.80 8.84 -13.94
CA ALA A 61 -10.44 8.78 -13.42
C ALA A 61 -9.44 8.60 -14.58
N SER A 62 -8.20 9.14 -14.41
CA SER A 62 -7.09 8.76 -15.29
C SER A 62 -6.79 7.28 -15.12
N SER A 63 -6.15 6.66 -16.12
CA SER A 63 -5.74 5.26 -16.03
C SER A 63 -4.83 4.98 -14.85
N GLY A 64 -3.93 5.93 -14.52
CA GLY A 64 -2.96 5.85 -13.42
C GLY A 64 -1.96 4.69 -13.56
N ILE A 65 -1.86 4.11 -14.76
CA ILE A 65 -1.01 2.93 -15.01
C ILE A 65 0.45 3.24 -14.71
N LEU A 66 0.95 4.40 -15.15
CA LEU A 66 2.33 4.81 -14.89
C LEU A 66 2.61 4.85 -13.39
N LEU A 67 1.78 5.55 -12.64
CA LEU A 67 1.93 5.68 -11.19
C LEU A 67 1.90 4.32 -10.50
N GLY A 68 0.88 3.50 -10.80
CA GLY A 68 0.71 2.18 -10.20
C GLY A 68 1.88 1.23 -10.46
N ALA A 69 2.41 1.22 -11.70
CA ALA A 69 3.49 0.32 -12.09
C ALA A 69 4.86 0.70 -11.51
N VAL A 70 5.12 2.00 -11.35
CA VAL A 70 6.46 2.50 -11.03
C VAL A 70 6.68 2.72 -9.53
N THR A 71 5.61 2.91 -8.76
CA THR A 71 5.66 3.26 -7.35
C THR A 71 6.46 2.27 -6.51
N LEU A 72 6.03 1.01 -6.43
CA LEU A 72 6.69 0.01 -5.60
C LEU A 72 8.13 -0.30 -6.08
N PRO A 73 8.40 -0.54 -7.38
CA PRO A 73 9.76 -0.76 -7.84
C PRO A 73 10.71 0.39 -7.51
N THR A 74 10.24 1.64 -7.62
CA THR A 74 11.07 2.81 -7.31
C THR A 74 11.38 2.93 -5.82
N LEU A 75 10.40 2.64 -4.95
CA LEU A 75 10.61 2.58 -3.51
C LEU A 75 11.63 1.49 -3.15
N MET A 76 11.54 0.31 -3.76
CA MET A 76 12.48 -0.79 -3.52
C MET A 76 13.90 -0.44 -3.97
N ILE A 77 14.07 0.21 -5.13
CA ILE A 77 15.39 0.70 -5.55
C ILE A 77 15.92 1.75 -4.58
N SER A 78 15.09 2.69 -4.15
CA SER A 78 15.48 3.70 -3.18
C SER A 78 16.01 3.07 -1.89
N LYS A 79 15.35 2.03 -1.41
CA LYS A 79 15.80 1.26 -0.24
C LYS A 79 17.07 0.44 -0.53
N LEU A 80 17.20 -0.13 -1.74
CA LEU A 80 18.43 -0.80 -2.17
C LEU A 80 19.62 0.14 -2.19
N ILE A 81 19.47 1.39 -2.64
CA ILE A 81 20.54 2.40 -2.60
C ILE A 81 21.01 2.63 -1.16
N GLN A 82 20.07 2.76 -0.20
CA GLN A 82 20.42 2.92 1.21
C GLN A 82 21.15 1.69 1.75
N LEU A 83 20.61 0.49 1.49
CA LEU A 83 21.22 -0.76 1.93
C LEU A 83 22.59 -0.98 1.32
N THR A 84 22.79 -0.65 0.04
CA THR A 84 24.11 -0.74 -0.61
C THR A 84 25.14 0.17 0.06
N ARG A 85 24.74 1.39 0.46
CA ARG A 85 25.59 2.30 1.23
C ARG A 85 25.90 1.76 2.63
N ALA A 86 24.87 1.26 3.33
CA ALA A 86 25.03 0.66 4.66
C ALA A 86 25.93 -0.60 4.59
N TYR A 87 25.80 -1.41 3.54
CA TYR A 87 26.67 -2.56 3.30
C TYR A 87 28.13 -2.13 3.06
N SER A 88 28.38 -1.09 2.27
CA SER A 88 29.72 -0.57 2.06
C SER A 88 30.38 -0.01 3.33
N LEU A 89 29.56 0.37 4.33
CA LEU A 89 30.00 0.81 5.65
C LEU A 89 30.05 -0.33 6.69
N HIS A 90 29.87 -1.58 6.27
CA HIS A 90 29.81 -2.77 7.12
C HIS A 90 28.76 -2.71 8.25
N GLN A 91 27.66 -1.98 8.02
CA GLN A 91 26.57 -1.84 8.99
C GLN A 91 25.49 -2.93 8.86
N ILE A 92 25.45 -3.62 7.71
CA ILE A 92 24.48 -4.68 7.42
C ILE A 92 25.17 -5.88 6.78
N GLU A 93 24.50 -7.03 6.85
CA GLU A 93 24.96 -8.28 6.23
C GLU A 93 24.53 -8.35 4.75
N LEU A 94 25.27 -9.13 3.95
CA LEU A 94 24.96 -9.38 2.54
C LEU A 94 23.55 -9.98 2.34
N GLN A 95 23.08 -10.75 3.30
CA GLN A 95 21.76 -11.40 3.26
C GLN A 95 20.61 -10.39 3.19
N GLU A 96 20.70 -9.26 3.89
CA GLU A 96 19.68 -8.21 3.82
C GLU A 96 19.62 -7.55 2.44
N LEU A 97 20.79 -7.33 1.83
CA LEU A 97 20.88 -6.78 0.49
C LEU A 97 20.32 -7.76 -0.55
N GLU A 98 20.63 -9.04 -0.43
CA GLU A 98 20.12 -10.10 -1.30
C GLU A 98 18.59 -10.22 -1.22
N HIS A 99 18.06 -10.22 0.00
CA HIS A 99 16.61 -10.25 0.20
C HIS A 99 15.90 -9.06 -0.45
N MET A 100 16.40 -7.85 -0.23
CA MET A 100 15.80 -6.65 -0.84
C MET A 100 15.90 -6.68 -2.37
N THR A 101 16.99 -7.23 -2.92
CA THR A 101 17.15 -7.45 -4.35
C THR A 101 16.07 -8.40 -4.88
N MET A 102 15.80 -9.49 -4.17
CA MET A 102 14.73 -10.43 -4.53
C MET A 102 13.35 -9.77 -4.47
N GLN A 103 13.08 -8.96 -3.43
CA GLN A 103 11.82 -8.21 -3.32
C GLN A 103 11.66 -7.20 -4.47
N TYR A 104 12.73 -6.53 -4.86
CA TYR A 104 12.71 -5.63 -6.01
C TYR A 104 12.32 -6.36 -7.30
N TRP A 105 12.98 -7.50 -7.60
CA TRP A 105 12.69 -8.26 -8.81
C TRP A 105 11.30 -8.88 -8.79
N ALA A 106 10.82 -9.38 -7.65
CA ALA A 106 9.45 -9.89 -7.49
C ALA A 106 8.41 -8.78 -7.73
N THR A 107 8.63 -7.58 -7.18
CA THR A 107 7.76 -6.42 -7.38
C THR A 107 7.77 -5.96 -8.84
N SER A 108 8.96 -5.85 -9.42
CA SER A 108 9.13 -5.49 -10.84
C SER A 108 8.44 -6.50 -11.77
N ALA A 109 8.58 -7.80 -11.51
CA ALA A 109 7.92 -8.85 -12.27
C ALA A 109 6.39 -8.80 -12.17
N SER A 110 5.86 -8.48 -10.97
CA SER A 110 4.44 -8.28 -10.77
C SER A 110 3.92 -7.12 -11.62
N CYS A 111 4.60 -5.97 -11.59
CA CYS A 111 4.24 -4.80 -12.40
C CYS A 111 4.40 -5.08 -13.90
N PHE A 112 5.51 -5.69 -14.31
CA PHE A 112 5.76 -6.03 -15.71
C PHE A 112 4.73 -7.02 -16.27
N GLY A 113 4.42 -8.09 -15.52
CA GLY A 113 3.41 -9.07 -15.91
C GLY A 113 2.03 -8.44 -16.13
N VAL A 114 1.61 -7.55 -15.22
CA VAL A 114 0.35 -6.82 -15.37
C VAL A 114 0.37 -5.85 -16.55
N LEU A 115 1.47 -5.11 -16.76
CA LEU A 115 1.60 -4.22 -17.93
C LEU A 115 1.53 -5.01 -19.24
N MET A 116 2.19 -6.15 -19.33
CA MET A 116 2.12 -7.05 -20.48
C MET A 116 0.69 -7.54 -20.72
N PHE A 117 -0.02 -7.93 -19.65
CA PHE A 117 -1.41 -8.34 -19.74
C PHE A 117 -2.30 -7.20 -20.26
N ILE A 118 -2.19 -5.99 -19.71
CA ILE A 118 -2.93 -4.80 -20.17
C ILE A 118 -2.61 -4.52 -21.64
N CYS A 119 -1.33 -4.59 -22.03
CA CYS A 119 -0.89 -4.41 -23.41
C CYS A 119 -1.58 -5.40 -24.35
N ILE A 120 -1.61 -6.69 -24.03
CA ILE A 120 -2.24 -7.73 -24.82
C ILE A 120 -3.76 -7.49 -24.93
N VAL A 121 -4.42 -7.13 -23.84
CA VAL A 121 -5.86 -6.83 -23.83
C VAL A 121 -6.19 -5.63 -24.71
N MET A 122 -5.43 -4.53 -24.58
CA MET A 122 -5.60 -3.32 -25.42
C MET A 122 -5.35 -3.59 -26.90
N TRP A 123 -4.48 -4.52 -27.20
CA TRP A 123 -4.11 -4.86 -28.59
C TRP A 123 -5.10 -5.81 -29.24
N ARG A 124 -5.68 -6.75 -28.47
CA ARG A 124 -6.68 -7.71 -28.91
C ARG A 124 -8.09 -7.14 -28.95
N ALA A 125 -8.32 -5.92 -28.46
CA ALA A 125 -9.61 -5.24 -28.57
C ALA A 125 -10.01 -5.15 -30.05
N PRO A 126 -11.26 -5.53 -30.45
CA PRO A 126 -11.65 -5.64 -31.84
C PRO A 126 -11.60 -4.28 -32.52
N LYS A 127 -10.60 -4.07 -33.36
CA LYS A 127 -10.58 -2.97 -34.32
C LYS A 127 -11.44 -3.38 -35.51
N THR A 128 -12.43 -2.58 -35.82
CA THR A 128 -13.42 -2.75 -36.90
C THR A 128 -12.83 -2.79 -38.32
N THR A 129 -11.54 -3.02 -38.50
CA THR A 129 -10.89 -3.09 -39.82
C THR A 129 -9.96 -4.32 -39.94
N HIS A 130 -10.27 -5.14 -40.91
CA HIS A 130 -9.49 -6.30 -41.36
C HIS A 130 -7.99 -5.99 -41.52
N ARG A 131 -7.15 -6.50 -40.64
CA ARG A 131 -5.70 -6.63 -40.84
C ARG A 131 -5.19 -7.95 -40.26
N HIS A 132 -5.23 -8.99 -41.07
CA HIS A 132 -4.78 -10.35 -40.71
C HIS A 132 -3.25 -10.47 -40.45
N GLY A 133 -2.44 -9.48 -40.83
CA GLY A 133 -0.98 -9.55 -40.72
C GLY A 133 -0.37 -8.92 -39.44
N SER A 134 -1.19 -8.28 -38.57
CA SER A 134 -0.69 -7.50 -37.43
C SER A 134 -0.49 -8.33 -36.15
N TYR A 135 -1.14 -9.47 -36.03
CA TYR A 135 -1.12 -10.26 -34.79
C TYR A 135 0.24 -10.92 -34.51
N THR A 136 0.87 -11.51 -35.52
CA THR A 136 2.17 -12.19 -35.39
C THR A 136 3.31 -11.24 -35.00
N PHE A 137 3.30 -10.00 -35.49
CA PHE A 137 4.33 -9.01 -35.17
C PHE A 137 4.29 -8.60 -33.69
N TRP A 138 3.09 -8.39 -33.12
CA TRP A 138 2.94 -8.00 -31.72
C TRP A 138 3.15 -9.14 -30.74
N ASP A 139 2.78 -10.34 -31.11
CA ASP A 139 3.11 -11.54 -30.34
C ASP A 139 4.63 -11.73 -30.27
N LEU A 140 5.35 -11.46 -31.37
CA LEU A 140 6.82 -11.50 -31.43
C LEU A 140 7.46 -10.43 -30.53
N ILE A 141 6.96 -9.19 -30.56
CA ILE A 141 7.43 -8.09 -29.66
C ILE A 141 7.18 -8.46 -28.21
N SER A 142 6.00 -8.97 -27.88
CA SER A 142 5.67 -9.39 -26.52
C SER A 142 6.62 -10.48 -26.03
N LEU A 143 6.90 -11.47 -26.87
CA LEU A 143 7.84 -12.54 -26.56
C LEU A 143 9.27 -11.98 -26.36
N PHE A 144 9.70 -11.07 -27.24
CA PHE A 144 11.00 -10.41 -27.11
C PHE A 144 11.13 -9.63 -25.80
N CYS A 145 10.09 -8.87 -25.42
CA CYS A 145 10.07 -8.13 -24.15
C CYS A 145 10.16 -9.08 -22.94
N ILE A 146 9.44 -10.20 -22.96
CA ILE A 146 9.47 -11.20 -21.88
C ILE A 146 10.85 -11.83 -21.77
N ILE A 147 11.45 -12.23 -22.90
CA ILE A 147 12.80 -12.82 -22.92
C ILE A 147 13.85 -11.81 -22.45
N SER A 148 13.79 -10.56 -22.92
CA SER A 148 14.71 -9.50 -22.48
C SER A 148 14.60 -9.23 -20.99
N TYR A 149 13.39 -9.20 -20.45
CA TYR A 149 13.14 -9.05 -19.03
C TYR A 149 13.72 -10.22 -18.22
N ALA A 150 13.46 -11.44 -18.64
CA ALA A 150 13.97 -12.64 -17.98
C ALA A 150 15.51 -12.71 -18.01
N LEU A 151 16.14 -12.33 -19.12
CA LEU A 151 17.60 -12.26 -19.25
C LEU A 151 18.20 -11.21 -18.32
N THR A 152 17.62 -10.01 -18.26
CA THR A 152 18.11 -8.94 -17.38
C THR A 152 17.99 -9.35 -15.89
N CYS A 153 16.88 -10.00 -15.55
CA CYS A 153 16.67 -10.55 -14.22
C CYS A 153 17.70 -11.65 -13.90
N CYS A 154 17.92 -12.60 -14.83
CA CYS A 154 18.87 -13.68 -14.68
C CYS A 154 20.30 -13.15 -14.48
N VAL A 155 20.75 -12.20 -15.29
CA VAL A 155 22.07 -11.56 -15.16
C VAL A 155 22.21 -10.90 -13.77
N SER A 156 21.21 -10.16 -13.34
CA SER A 156 21.26 -9.48 -12.04
C SER A 156 21.27 -10.48 -10.87
N LEU A 157 20.50 -11.57 -10.95
CA LEU A 157 20.47 -12.59 -9.89
C LEU A 157 21.73 -13.46 -9.87
N SER A 158 22.37 -13.69 -11.02
CA SER A 158 23.62 -14.47 -11.11
C SER A 158 24.81 -13.75 -10.48
N THR A 159 24.83 -12.42 -10.45
CA THR A 159 25.90 -11.65 -9.80
C THR A 159 25.93 -11.82 -8.29
N ILE A 160 24.80 -12.22 -7.69
CA ILE A 160 24.65 -12.38 -6.23
C ILE A 160 24.73 -13.85 -5.81
N SER A 161 24.45 -14.80 -6.72
CA SER A 161 24.38 -16.22 -6.43
C SER A 161 25.58 -16.99 -7.01
N LEU A 162 26.26 -17.76 -6.15
CA LEU A 162 27.43 -18.58 -6.53
C LEU A 162 27.06 -19.88 -7.27
N THR A 163 25.80 -20.32 -7.22
CA THR A 163 25.35 -21.59 -7.82
C THR A 163 24.25 -21.37 -8.84
N GLY A 164 24.41 -21.95 -10.06
CA GLY A 164 23.43 -21.78 -11.14
C GLY A 164 22.03 -22.33 -10.83
N LEU A 165 21.93 -23.41 -10.07
CA LEU A 165 20.65 -23.99 -9.64
C LEU A 165 19.88 -23.01 -8.74
N ASN A 166 20.56 -22.35 -7.83
CA ASN A 166 19.94 -21.35 -6.96
C ASN A 166 19.42 -20.16 -7.77
N THR A 167 20.15 -19.73 -8.81
CA THR A 167 19.70 -18.66 -9.71
C THR A 167 18.44 -19.02 -10.48
N ALA A 168 18.33 -20.27 -10.97
CA ALA A 168 17.14 -20.75 -11.68
C ALA A 168 15.90 -20.76 -10.76
N LEU A 169 16.04 -21.22 -9.52
CA LEU A 169 14.95 -21.20 -8.53
C LEU A 169 14.51 -19.78 -8.20
N LYS A 170 15.45 -18.84 -8.01
CA LYS A 170 15.16 -17.42 -7.80
C LYS A 170 14.42 -16.81 -8.99
N LEU A 171 14.83 -17.16 -10.21
CA LEU A 171 14.16 -16.68 -11.43
C LEU A 171 12.72 -17.21 -11.51
N ILE A 172 12.51 -18.51 -11.28
CA ILE A 172 11.17 -19.10 -11.24
C ILE A 172 10.29 -18.39 -10.20
N TRP A 173 10.84 -18.17 -8.99
CA TRP A 173 10.15 -17.45 -7.93
C TRP A 173 9.70 -16.06 -8.37
N VAL A 174 10.59 -15.28 -8.97
CA VAL A 174 10.31 -13.95 -9.50
C VAL A 174 9.23 -13.99 -10.59
N LEU A 175 9.33 -14.91 -11.54
CA LEU A 175 8.34 -15.03 -12.63
C LEU A 175 6.96 -15.46 -12.12
N CYS A 176 6.90 -16.32 -11.11
CA CYS A 176 5.64 -16.69 -10.46
C CYS A 176 4.91 -15.49 -9.88
N HIS A 177 5.62 -14.51 -9.32
CA HIS A 177 4.99 -13.26 -8.82
C HIS A 177 4.28 -12.50 -9.94
N GLY A 178 4.86 -12.44 -11.14
CA GLY A 178 4.22 -11.82 -12.30
C GLY A 178 2.93 -12.52 -12.71
N LEU A 179 2.92 -13.85 -12.75
CA LEU A 179 1.73 -14.63 -13.09
C LEU A 179 0.63 -14.50 -12.05
N VAL A 180 0.99 -14.57 -10.76
CA VAL A 180 0.04 -14.39 -9.65
C VAL A 180 -0.55 -12.99 -9.67
N ALA A 181 0.27 -11.95 -9.95
CA ALA A 181 -0.21 -10.58 -10.04
C ALA A 181 -1.25 -10.40 -11.14
N VAL A 182 -1.06 -10.99 -12.32
CA VAL A 182 -2.06 -10.95 -13.40
C VAL A 182 -3.38 -11.58 -12.98
N LYS A 183 -3.32 -12.76 -12.36
CA LYS A 183 -4.53 -13.46 -11.87
C LYS A 183 -5.25 -12.68 -10.78
N LEU A 184 -4.50 -12.13 -9.83
CA LEU A 184 -5.06 -11.34 -8.74
C LEU A 184 -5.69 -10.04 -9.25
N LEU A 185 -5.04 -9.35 -10.21
CA LEU A 185 -5.61 -8.16 -10.85
C LEU A 185 -6.96 -8.48 -11.49
N GLN A 186 -7.05 -9.54 -12.30
CA GLN A 186 -8.29 -9.98 -12.93
C GLN A 186 -9.39 -10.25 -11.88
N GLN A 187 -9.03 -10.93 -10.80
CA GLN A 187 -9.97 -11.24 -9.73
C GLN A 187 -10.46 -9.99 -9.00
N LEU A 188 -9.56 -9.03 -8.69
CA LEU A 188 -9.92 -7.79 -8.01
C LEU A 188 -10.83 -6.91 -8.87
N VAL A 189 -10.52 -6.74 -10.15
CA VAL A 189 -11.35 -5.95 -11.07
C VAL A 189 -12.74 -6.56 -11.24
N ASN A 190 -12.84 -7.89 -11.30
CA ASN A 190 -14.12 -8.57 -11.41
C ASN A 190 -14.94 -8.55 -10.12
N THR A 191 -14.26 -8.61 -8.97
CA THR A 191 -14.94 -8.62 -7.65
C THR A 191 -15.36 -7.22 -7.21
N PHE A 192 -14.58 -6.19 -7.54
CA PHE A 192 -14.82 -4.80 -7.13
C PHE A 192 -14.92 -3.86 -8.36
N PRO A 193 -15.97 -4.01 -9.18
CA PRO A 193 -16.14 -3.20 -10.37
C PRO A 193 -16.32 -1.72 -9.98
N SER A 194 -15.73 -0.83 -10.76
CA SER A 194 -15.86 0.64 -10.63
C SER A 194 -15.34 1.28 -9.33
N CYS A 195 -14.70 0.51 -8.43
CA CYS A 195 -14.18 1.04 -7.18
C CYS A 195 -12.86 1.82 -7.34
N ALA A 196 -12.01 1.40 -8.26
CA ALA A 196 -10.66 1.91 -8.42
C ALA A 196 -10.25 2.11 -9.88
N SER A 197 -9.20 2.90 -10.12
CA SER A 197 -8.52 2.99 -11.41
C SER A 197 -7.64 1.76 -11.66
N ILE A 198 -7.23 1.54 -12.91
CA ILE A 198 -6.34 0.42 -13.26
C ILE A 198 -5.02 0.51 -12.49
N GLY A 199 -4.44 1.71 -12.37
CA GLY A 199 -3.20 1.93 -11.65
C GLY A 199 -3.33 1.67 -10.13
N GLU A 200 -4.45 2.06 -9.51
CA GLU A 200 -4.72 1.75 -8.11
C GLU A 200 -4.82 0.23 -7.88
N VAL A 201 -5.54 -0.49 -8.74
CA VAL A 201 -5.64 -1.96 -8.65
C VAL A 201 -4.28 -2.62 -8.89
N LEU A 202 -3.48 -2.12 -9.84
CA LEU A 202 -2.13 -2.62 -10.10
C LEU A 202 -1.24 -2.46 -8.87
N LEU A 203 -1.26 -1.30 -8.24
CA LEU A 203 -0.47 -1.02 -7.04
C LEU A 203 -0.86 -1.95 -5.88
N VAL A 204 -2.16 -2.08 -5.62
CA VAL A 204 -2.68 -2.99 -4.59
C VAL A 204 -2.32 -4.44 -4.90
N THR A 205 -2.47 -4.86 -6.15
CA THR A 205 -2.11 -6.21 -6.60
C THR A 205 -0.63 -6.50 -6.38
N ALA A 206 0.26 -5.63 -6.84
CA ALA A 206 1.70 -5.81 -6.68
C ALA A 206 2.10 -5.83 -5.19
N GLY A 207 1.49 -4.95 -4.38
CA GLY A 207 1.71 -4.92 -2.93
C GLY A 207 1.25 -6.20 -2.23
N LEU A 208 0.06 -6.70 -2.55
CA LEU A 208 -0.46 -7.95 -1.98
C LEU A 208 0.39 -9.16 -2.39
N VAL A 209 0.75 -9.27 -3.67
CA VAL A 209 1.59 -10.38 -4.15
C VAL A 209 2.95 -10.37 -3.47
N LEU A 210 3.57 -9.19 -3.33
CA LEU A 210 4.83 -9.05 -2.59
C LEU A 210 4.67 -9.49 -1.12
N TYR A 211 3.61 -9.04 -0.47
CA TYR A 211 3.35 -9.30 0.96
C TYR A 211 3.08 -10.78 1.25
N PHE A 212 2.26 -11.43 0.42
CA PHE A 212 2.02 -12.88 0.49
C PHE A 212 3.25 -13.69 0.09
N GLY A 213 3.96 -13.27 -0.95
CA GLY A 213 5.20 -13.90 -1.40
C GLY A 213 6.27 -13.88 -0.31
N ASP A 214 6.40 -12.77 0.38
CA ASP A 214 7.30 -12.61 1.50
C ASP A 214 6.95 -13.53 2.69
N MET A 215 5.67 -13.68 3.03
CA MET A 215 5.20 -14.65 4.01
C MET A 215 5.56 -16.09 3.62
N LEU A 216 5.29 -16.45 2.34
CA LEU A 216 5.62 -17.78 1.83
C LEU A 216 7.13 -18.04 1.85
N ALA A 217 7.94 -17.07 1.45
CA ALA A 217 9.40 -17.17 1.47
C ALA A 217 9.92 -17.46 2.88
N CYS A 218 9.44 -16.71 3.88
CA CYS A 218 9.81 -16.94 5.28
C CYS A 218 9.38 -18.31 5.77
N THR A 219 8.18 -18.75 5.42
CA THR A 219 7.65 -20.06 5.81
C THR A 219 8.47 -21.19 5.17
N ILE A 220 8.74 -21.09 3.85
CA ILE A 220 9.56 -22.09 3.12
C ILE A 220 10.97 -22.14 3.68
N ALA A 221 11.60 -21.00 3.97
CA ALA A 221 12.93 -20.94 4.56
C ALA A 221 12.99 -21.67 5.92
N LYS A 222 11.99 -21.45 6.79
CA LYS A 222 11.91 -22.11 8.10
C LYS A 222 11.65 -23.62 7.95
N VAL A 223 10.75 -24.04 7.07
CA VAL A 223 10.50 -25.46 6.76
C VAL A 223 11.76 -26.12 6.22
N SER A 224 12.43 -25.48 5.25
CA SER A 224 13.67 -25.99 4.66
C SER A 224 14.76 -26.18 5.71
N SER A 225 14.93 -25.23 6.63
CA SER A 225 15.92 -25.34 7.71
C SER A 225 15.65 -26.50 8.69
N HIS A 226 14.38 -26.96 8.79
CA HIS A 226 14.00 -28.11 9.63
C HIS A 226 14.14 -29.45 8.90
N LEU A 227 13.91 -29.47 7.57
CA LEU A 227 13.88 -30.71 6.79
C LEU A 227 15.24 -31.09 6.18
N ILE A 228 16.06 -30.09 5.85
CA ILE A 228 17.29 -30.27 5.10
C ILE A 228 18.44 -29.71 5.93
N SER A 229 19.11 -30.59 6.69
CA SER A 229 20.33 -30.27 7.45
C SER A 229 21.57 -30.11 6.56
N THR A 230 21.47 -30.08 5.25
CA THR A 230 22.57 -29.95 4.29
C THR A 230 22.60 -28.58 3.64
N GLU A 231 23.78 -27.96 3.61
CA GLU A 231 24.13 -26.64 3.07
C GLU A 231 23.75 -26.37 1.60
N ILE A 232 23.14 -27.31 0.91
CA ILE A 232 22.94 -27.30 -0.56
C ILE A 232 21.76 -26.45 -1.00
N ILE A 233 20.75 -26.22 -0.15
CA ILE A 233 19.60 -25.38 -0.47
C ILE A 233 19.37 -24.37 0.67
N SER A 234 20.37 -23.61 1.01
CA SER A 234 20.14 -22.41 1.80
C SER A 234 19.60 -21.32 0.88
N VAL A 235 18.30 -21.40 0.55
CA VAL A 235 17.53 -20.17 0.32
C VAL A 235 17.45 -19.50 1.68
N GLN A 236 18.52 -18.86 2.05
CA GLN A 236 18.73 -18.27 3.38
C GLN A 236 17.94 -16.96 3.45
N TYR A 237 16.60 -17.08 3.53
CA TYR A 237 15.70 -15.98 3.85
C TYR A 237 15.66 -15.69 5.37
N GLY A 238 16.79 -15.91 6.03
CA GLY A 238 16.93 -15.76 7.49
C GLY A 238 17.11 -14.32 7.96
N ILE A 239 16.42 -13.34 7.38
CA ILE A 239 16.47 -11.97 7.89
C ILE A 239 15.67 -11.92 9.18
N ARG A 240 16.37 -11.52 10.25
CA ARG A 240 15.76 -11.26 11.55
C ARG A 240 14.87 -10.03 11.44
N ARG A 241 13.54 -10.24 11.41
CA ARG A 241 12.55 -9.18 11.37
C ARG A 241 12.19 -8.71 12.76
N SER A 242 11.64 -7.49 12.85
CA SER A 242 11.06 -7.04 14.11
C SER A 242 9.80 -7.85 14.42
N GLU A 243 9.60 -8.17 15.68
CA GLU A 243 8.40 -8.89 16.14
C GLU A 243 7.12 -8.15 15.72
N ILE A 244 7.14 -6.81 15.76
CA ILE A 244 6.00 -5.97 15.32
C ILE A 244 5.67 -6.23 13.85
N SER A 245 6.66 -6.30 12.97
CA SER A 245 6.45 -6.57 11.55
C SER A 245 5.80 -7.94 11.30
N ILE A 246 6.26 -8.98 12.00
CA ILE A 246 5.67 -10.33 11.90
C ILE A 246 4.24 -10.35 12.44
N ILE A 247 3.97 -9.65 13.56
CA ILE A 247 2.63 -9.55 14.13
C ILE A 247 1.67 -8.87 13.15
N ILE A 248 2.07 -7.73 12.58
CA ILE A 248 1.27 -7.03 11.57
C ILE A 248 1.02 -7.93 10.36
N GLN A 249 2.06 -8.59 9.86
CA GLN A 249 1.97 -9.48 8.70
C GLN A 249 0.99 -10.63 8.96
N GLY A 250 1.13 -11.32 10.06
CA GLY A 250 0.25 -12.44 10.41
C GLY A 250 -1.21 -12.01 10.60
N LEU A 251 -1.45 -10.91 11.31
CA LEU A 251 -2.81 -10.39 11.51
C LEU A 251 -3.47 -10.01 10.18
N LEU A 252 -2.79 -9.27 9.32
CA LEU A 252 -3.36 -8.81 8.05
C LEU A 252 -3.63 -9.98 7.09
N ILE A 253 -2.68 -10.91 6.97
CA ILE A 253 -2.86 -12.08 6.11
C ILE A 253 -3.97 -12.99 6.66
N GLY A 254 -4.01 -13.22 7.97
CA GLY A 254 -5.06 -13.99 8.61
C GLY A 254 -6.45 -13.42 8.31
N LEU A 255 -6.61 -12.09 8.40
CA LEU A 255 -7.88 -11.43 8.10
C LEU A 255 -8.22 -11.39 6.61
N LEU A 256 -7.23 -11.24 5.72
CA LEU A 256 -7.45 -11.27 4.26
C LEU A 256 -7.86 -12.67 3.78
N LEU A 257 -7.34 -13.72 4.39
CA LEU A 257 -7.70 -15.11 4.09
C LEU A 257 -8.97 -15.57 4.81
N PHE A 258 -9.36 -14.90 5.89
CA PHE A 258 -10.52 -15.27 6.70
C PHE A 258 -11.82 -15.42 5.91
N PRO A 259 -12.19 -14.53 4.96
CA PRO A 259 -13.43 -14.72 4.18
C PRO A 259 -13.48 -16.04 3.40
N ILE A 260 -12.34 -16.51 2.89
CA ILE A 260 -12.24 -17.78 2.17
C ILE A 260 -12.42 -18.93 3.17
N PHE A 261 -11.72 -18.88 4.28
CA PHE A 261 -11.82 -19.87 5.34
C PHE A 261 -13.25 -19.97 5.91
N PHE A 262 -13.88 -18.83 6.20
CA PHE A 262 -15.22 -18.82 6.76
C PHE A 262 -16.27 -19.34 5.77
N LYS A 263 -16.16 -19.05 4.48
CA LYS A 263 -17.01 -19.65 3.43
C LYS A 263 -16.90 -21.18 3.44
N PHE A 264 -15.69 -21.70 3.59
CA PHE A 264 -15.45 -23.14 3.70
C PHE A 264 -16.11 -23.71 4.96
N VAL A 265 -15.91 -23.10 6.12
CA VAL A 265 -16.51 -23.51 7.40
C VAL A 265 -18.04 -23.47 7.32
N LEU A 266 -18.60 -22.42 6.72
CA LEU A 266 -20.04 -22.28 6.52
C LEU A 266 -20.60 -23.38 5.64
N HIS A 267 -19.91 -23.71 4.55
CA HIS A 267 -20.29 -24.79 3.65
C HIS A 267 -20.29 -26.15 4.37
N MET A 268 -19.27 -26.43 5.16
CA MET A 268 -19.21 -27.66 6.01
C MET A 268 -20.33 -27.71 7.04
N TRP A 269 -20.64 -26.57 7.67
CA TRP A 269 -21.75 -26.43 8.60
C TRP A 269 -23.11 -26.72 7.93
N GLU A 270 -23.38 -26.13 6.80
CA GLU A 270 -24.60 -26.37 6.03
C GLU A 270 -24.74 -27.82 5.55
N TRP A 271 -23.60 -28.41 5.13
CA TRP A 271 -23.55 -29.83 4.73
C TRP A 271 -23.89 -30.76 5.91
N SER A 272 -23.32 -30.49 7.09
CA SER A 272 -23.61 -31.25 8.31
C SER A 272 -25.07 -31.16 8.73
N LEU A 273 -25.69 -29.97 8.62
CA LEU A 273 -27.12 -29.80 8.92
C LEU A 273 -28.02 -30.56 7.96
N ARG A 274 -27.67 -30.64 6.67
CA ARG A 274 -28.44 -31.40 5.66
C ARG A 274 -28.41 -32.91 5.94
N MET A 275 -27.29 -33.42 6.44
CA MET A 275 -27.17 -34.83 6.81
C MET A 275 -27.98 -35.20 8.05
N GLY A 276 -28.26 -34.24 8.95
CA GLY A 276 -28.91 -34.47 10.24
C GLY A 276 -30.45 -34.50 10.23
N HIS A 277 -31.15 -34.51 9.07
CA HIS A 277 -32.63 -34.54 8.93
C HIS A 277 -33.40 -33.52 9.79
N SER A 278 -32.79 -32.41 10.16
CA SER A 278 -33.45 -31.37 10.97
C SER A 278 -34.12 -30.36 10.03
N GLU A 279 -35.44 -30.32 10.03
CA GLU A 279 -36.28 -29.33 9.32
C GLU A 279 -36.18 -27.91 9.90
N ALA A 280 -35.13 -27.56 10.59
CA ALA A 280 -34.90 -26.22 11.11
C ALA A 280 -34.52 -25.24 9.98
N ARG A 281 -35.52 -24.89 9.17
CA ARG A 281 -35.44 -23.93 8.04
C ARG A 281 -35.38 -22.46 8.48
N THR A 282 -35.36 -22.17 9.75
CA THR A 282 -34.96 -20.88 10.28
C THR A 282 -33.46 -20.92 10.45
N SER A 283 -32.75 -20.55 9.38
CA SER A 283 -31.32 -20.35 9.42
C SER A 283 -31.04 -19.38 10.57
N ASN A 284 -30.52 -19.92 11.63
CA ASN A 284 -30.17 -19.20 12.82
C ASN A 284 -29.16 -18.11 12.47
N GLU A 285 -29.60 -16.88 12.22
CA GLU A 285 -28.70 -15.72 12.07
C GLU A 285 -27.73 -15.68 13.25
N LEU A 286 -28.23 -16.04 14.43
CA LEU A 286 -27.44 -16.21 15.63
C LEU A 286 -26.37 -17.32 15.47
N GLY A 287 -26.73 -18.49 14.95
CA GLY A 287 -25.77 -19.59 14.72
C GLY A 287 -24.67 -19.22 13.73
N ARG A 288 -25.05 -18.55 12.62
CA ARG A 288 -24.08 -18.05 11.65
C ARG A 288 -23.14 -17.01 12.26
N SER A 289 -23.65 -16.10 13.07
CA SER A 289 -22.86 -15.08 13.75
C SER A 289 -21.94 -15.70 14.80
N LEU A 290 -22.42 -16.66 15.57
CA LEU A 290 -21.61 -17.39 16.53
C LEU A 290 -20.47 -18.15 15.84
N LEU A 291 -20.78 -18.86 14.76
CA LEU A 291 -19.78 -19.57 13.94
C LEU A 291 -18.73 -18.59 13.38
N PHE A 292 -19.14 -17.40 12.97
CA PHE A 292 -18.23 -16.37 12.51
C PHE A 292 -17.27 -15.92 13.62
N PHE A 293 -17.79 -15.50 14.77
CA PHE A 293 -16.96 -15.00 15.86
C PHE A 293 -16.04 -16.08 16.45
N THR A 294 -16.51 -17.34 16.55
CA THR A 294 -15.67 -18.47 16.99
C THR A 294 -14.57 -18.77 15.97
N SER A 295 -14.88 -18.77 14.67
CA SER A 295 -13.91 -18.98 13.60
C SER A 295 -12.87 -17.85 13.53
N LEU A 296 -13.31 -16.59 13.67
CA LEU A 296 -12.42 -15.43 13.71
C LEU A 296 -11.51 -15.49 14.94
N GLY A 297 -12.08 -15.77 16.12
CA GLY A 297 -11.32 -15.95 17.35
C GLY A 297 -10.29 -17.07 17.21
N PHE A 298 -10.65 -18.21 16.64
CA PHE A 298 -9.74 -19.33 16.43
C PHE A 298 -8.57 -18.95 15.49
N ILE A 299 -8.84 -18.28 14.38
CA ILE A 299 -7.78 -17.81 13.48
C ILE A 299 -6.84 -16.85 14.19
N LEU A 300 -7.37 -15.83 14.88
CA LEU A 300 -6.56 -14.76 15.48
C LEU A 300 -5.82 -15.22 16.76
N THR A 301 -6.32 -16.21 17.48
CA THR A 301 -5.69 -16.67 18.74
C THR A 301 -4.88 -17.96 18.60
N VAL A 302 -5.15 -18.77 17.57
CA VAL A 302 -4.48 -20.07 17.40
C VAL A 302 -3.68 -20.11 16.10
N ILE A 303 -4.33 -20.01 14.95
CA ILE A 303 -3.65 -20.23 13.65
C ILE A 303 -2.57 -19.16 13.39
N VAL A 304 -2.94 -17.90 13.48
CA VAL A 304 -2.02 -16.78 13.20
C VAL A 304 -0.86 -16.75 14.20
N PRO A 305 -1.08 -16.82 15.52
CA PRO A 305 0.02 -16.87 16.47
C PRO A 305 0.90 -18.12 16.35
N SER A 306 0.34 -19.27 16.00
CA SER A 306 1.14 -20.49 15.75
C SER A 306 2.07 -20.31 14.55
N TRP A 307 1.57 -19.70 13.48
CA TRP A 307 2.41 -19.34 12.32
C TRP A 307 3.50 -18.33 12.71
N MET A 308 3.15 -17.29 13.48
CA MET A 308 4.13 -16.30 13.94
C MET A 308 5.25 -16.94 14.76
N GLN A 309 4.90 -17.84 15.71
CA GLN A 309 5.87 -18.58 16.52
C GLN A 309 6.74 -19.53 15.69
N PHE A 310 6.15 -20.15 14.65
CA PHE A 310 6.89 -21.02 13.75
C PHE A 310 7.93 -20.24 12.93
N VAL A 311 7.56 -19.07 12.38
CA VAL A 311 8.47 -18.27 11.52
C VAL A 311 9.55 -17.57 12.33
N GLN A 312 9.21 -17.08 13.52
CA GLN A 312 10.13 -16.36 14.39
C GLN A 312 10.03 -16.90 15.81
N ASP A 313 11.18 -17.08 16.46
CA ASP A 313 11.24 -17.62 17.82
C ASP A 313 10.79 -16.55 18.82
N PHE A 314 9.46 -16.49 19.05
CA PHE A 314 8.90 -15.69 20.14
C PHE A 314 9.11 -16.40 21.47
N HIS A 315 9.70 -15.71 22.45
CA HIS A 315 9.88 -16.27 23.81
C HIS A 315 8.57 -16.50 24.55
N VAL A 316 7.49 -15.82 24.11
CA VAL A 316 6.14 -15.92 24.67
C VAL A 316 5.11 -15.89 23.52
N HIS A 317 3.89 -16.34 23.82
CA HIS A 317 2.81 -16.29 22.82
C HIS A 317 2.64 -14.86 22.25
N PRO A 318 2.49 -14.66 20.92
CA PRO A 318 2.45 -13.33 20.28
C PRO A 318 1.43 -12.37 20.90
N VAL A 319 0.26 -12.85 21.30
CA VAL A 319 -0.75 -12.03 22.00
C VAL A 319 -0.21 -11.53 23.35
N LEU A 320 0.44 -12.40 24.13
CA LEU A 320 1.05 -12.01 25.40
C LEU A 320 2.24 -11.08 25.18
N TRP A 321 2.99 -11.28 24.08
CA TRP A 321 4.07 -10.36 23.68
C TRP A 321 3.53 -8.95 23.45
N VAL A 322 2.41 -8.81 22.72
CA VAL A 322 1.76 -7.50 22.50
C VAL A 322 1.35 -6.86 23.82
N LEU A 323 0.72 -7.62 24.71
CA LEU A 323 0.35 -7.11 26.04
C LEU A 323 1.60 -6.67 26.82
N LYS A 324 2.63 -7.52 26.89
CA LYS A 324 3.91 -7.18 27.55
C LYS A 324 4.54 -5.94 26.93
N PHE A 325 4.50 -5.82 25.60
CA PHE A 325 5.01 -4.64 24.90
C PHE A 325 4.24 -3.39 25.29
N VAL A 326 2.92 -3.40 25.28
CA VAL A 326 2.07 -2.25 25.69
C VAL A 326 2.38 -1.84 27.13
N PHE A 327 2.48 -2.78 28.04
CA PHE A 327 2.71 -2.54 29.46
C PHE A 327 4.21 -2.39 29.85
N SER A 328 5.16 -2.48 28.92
CA SER A 328 6.57 -2.24 29.24
C SER A 328 6.88 -0.77 29.56
N GLU A 329 6.14 0.17 28.95
CA GLU A 329 6.20 1.61 29.26
C GLU A 329 4.76 2.13 29.51
N PRO A 330 4.11 1.73 30.63
CA PRO A 330 2.68 1.90 30.79
C PRO A 330 2.27 3.38 30.77
N PHE A 331 3.00 4.24 31.47
CA PHE A 331 2.62 5.67 31.53
C PHE A 331 2.66 6.34 30.14
N LYS A 332 3.68 6.09 29.34
CA LYS A 332 3.81 6.71 28.02
C LYS A 332 2.79 6.15 27.03
N ARG A 333 2.57 4.82 27.00
CA ARG A 333 1.70 4.18 26.00
C ARG A 333 0.23 4.25 26.38
N LEU A 334 -0.10 4.08 27.67
CA LEU A 334 -1.48 4.25 28.11
C LEU A 334 -1.94 5.70 28.04
N SER A 335 -1.06 6.67 28.32
CA SER A 335 -1.40 8.08 28.13
C SER A 335 -1.70 8.42 26.67
N LEU A 336 -0.96 7.83 25.70
CA LEU A 336 -1.28 7.93 24.28
C LEU A 336 -2.63 7.29 23.94
N CYS A 337 -2.94 6.13 24.49
CA CYS A 337 -4.25 5.50 24.28
C CYS A 337 -5.39 6.38 24.82
N ILE A 338 -5.24 6.91 26.02
CA ILE A 338 -6.23 7.82 26.62
C ILE A 338 -6.36 9.10 25.77
N TYR A 339 -5.25 9.66 25.33
CA TYR A 339 -5.21 10.80 24.43
C TYR A 339 -5.98 10.53 23.13
N TRP A 340 -5.73 9.39 22.47
CA TRP A 340 -6.45 9.01 21.26
C TRP A 340 -7.94 8.80 21.49
N LEU A 341 -8.32 8.12 22.57
CA LEU A 341 -9.73 7.94 22.92
C LEU A 341 -10.44 9.28 23.19
N ALA A 342 -9.79 10.20 23.90
CA ALA A 342 -10.31 11.53 24.15
C ALA A 342 -10.48 12.33 22.85
N LEU A 343 -9.49 12.30 21.94
CA LEU A 343 -9.57 12.95 20.65
C LEU A 343 -10.67 12.37 19.76
N ILE A 344 -10.79 11.05 19.69
CA ILE A 344 -11.84 10.38 18.92
C ILE A 344 -13.23 10.76 19.47
N TYR A 345 -13.42 10.67 20.79
CA TYR A 345 -14.67 11.03 21.43
C TYR A 345 -15.05 12.49 21.17
N ALA A 346 -14.13 13.42 21.41
CA ALA A 346 -14.36 14.85 21.18
C ALA A 346 -14.68 15.14 19.72
N SER A 347 -13.98 14.49 18.79
CA SER A 347 -14.17 14.66 17.35
C SER A 347 -15.51 14.10 16.88
N VAL A 348 -15.87 12.89 17.28
CA VAL A 348 -17.15 12.27 16.93
C VAL A 348 -18.31 13.10 17.47
N SER A 349 -18.25 13.53 18.75
CA SER A 349 -19.27 14.38 19.37
C SER A 349 -19.42 15.72 18.65
N ARG A 350 -18.29 16.38 18.33
CA ARG A 350 -18.30 17.66 17.63
C ARG A 350 -18.81 17.53 16.18
N PHE A 351 -18.38 16.51 15.46
CA PHE A 351 -18.80 16.29 14.08
C PHE A 351 -20.27 15.89 13.99
N TYR A 352 -20.77 15.10 14.93
CA TYR A 352 -22.20 14.81 15.05
C TYR A 352 -23.02 16.10 15.21
N ASN A 353 -22.60 16.98 16.11
CA ASN A 353 -23.27 18.26 16.34
C ASN A 353 -23.21 19.18 15.11
N ILE A 354 -22.06 19.25 14.42
CA ILE A 354 -21.90 20.02 13.19
C ILE A 354 -22.79 19.46 12.08
N SER A 355 -22.81 18.15 11.89
CA SER A 355 -23.63 17.49 10.87
C SER A 355 -25.14 17.69 11.10
N LYS A 356 -25.56 17.79 12.36
CA LYS A 356 -26.96 18.04 12.72
C LYS A 356 -27.37 19.50 12.53
N ASN A 357 -26.48 20.45 12.84
CA ASN A 357 -26.78 21.86 12.94
C ASN A 357 -26.39 22.68 11.70
N SER A 358 -25.61 22.13 10.77
CA SER A 358 -25.14 22.84 9.60
C SER A 358 -25.29 22.04 8.31
N LYS A 359 -25.57 22.75 7.19
CA LYS A 359 -25.59 22.18 5.84
C LYS A 359 -24.17 22.03 5.27
N ILE A 360 -23.17 21.71 6.10
CA ILE A 360 -21.80 21.50 5.64
C ILE A 360 -21.76 20.26 4.75
N GLU A 361 -21.18 20.39 3.57
CA GLU A 361 -21.02 19.28 2.65
C GLU A 361 -20.21 18.14 3.29
N ARG A 362 -20.65 16.90 3.09
CA ARG A 362 -19.98 15.69 3.60
C ARG A 362 -18.51 15.61 3.21
N ILE A 363 -18.14 16.19 2.07
CA ILE A 363 -16.75 16.27 1.59
C ILE A 363 -15.88 17.06 2.58
N LEU A 364 -16.38 18.19 3.10
CA LEU A 364 -15.64 19.03 4.04
C LEU A 364 -15.48 18.34 5.40
N LEU A 365 -16.54 17.65 5.85
CA LEU A 365 -16.52 16.90 7.10
C LEU A 365 -15.40 15.83 7.11
N ARG A 366 -15.22 15.12 5.99
CA ARG A 366 -14.11 14.14 5.86
C ARG A 366 -12.73 14.76 6.00
N LYS A 367 -12.54 16.00 5.54
CA LYS A 367 -11.26 16.70 5.68
C LYS A 367 -10.90 17.05 7.13
N TYR A 368 -11.88 17.20 7.99
CA TYR A 368 -11.61 17.31 9.43
C TYR A 368 -11.03 16.02 10.03
N TYR A 369 -11.42 14.83 9.54
CA TYR A 369 -10.79 13.57 9.96
C TYR A 369 -9.32 13.46 9.52
N HIS A 370 -8.96 14.04 8.37
CA HIS A 370 -7.56 14.12 7.95
C HIS A 370 -6.74 15.00 8.92
N LEU A 371 -7.28 16.12 9.36
CA LEU A 371 -6.62 16.98 10.35
C LEU A 371 -6.53 16.28 11.73
N LEU A 372 -7.56 15.52 12.10
CA LEU A 372 -7.53 14.70 13.30
C LEU A 372 -6.38 13.68 13.27
N ALA A 373 -6.12 13.05 12.13
CA ALA A 373 -5.00 12.13 11.96
C ALA A 373 -3.65 12.80 12.26
N VAL A 374 -3.47 14.07 11.90
CA VAL A 374 -2.25 14.83 12.28
C VAL A 374 -2.11 14.92 13.79
N LEU A 375 -3.19 15.33 14.48
CA LEU A 375 -3.18 15.46 15.94
C LEU A 375 -2.94 14.13 16.64
N MET A 376 -3.46 13.03 16.10
CA MET A 376 -3.27 11.70 16.68
C MET A 376 -1.86 11.14 16.44
N PHE A 377 -1.33 11.28 15.23
CA PHE A 377 -0.17 10.50 14.81
C PHE A 377 1.16 11.25 14.97
N VAL A 378 1.20 12.58 14.83
CA VAL A 378 2.46 13.33 14.97
C VAL A 378 3.07 13.18 16.37
N PRO A 379 2.34 13.38 17.48
CA PRO A 379 2.91 13.18 18.82
C PRO A 379 3.38 11.72 19.04
N ALA A 380 2.59 10.76 18.60
CA ALA A 380 2.93 9.35 18.75
C ALA A 380 4.18 8.96 17.95
N LEU A 381 4.35 9.51 16.74
CA LEU A 381 5.53 9.26 15.91
C LEU A 381 6.80 9.83 16.53
N ILE A 382 6.71 10.99 17.19
CA ILE A 382 7.85 11.60 17.87
C ILE A 382 8.22 10.83 19.15
N PHE A 383 7.23 10.51 19.99
CA PHE A 383 7.50 9.97 21.32
C PHE A 383 7.56 8.44 21.38
N GLN A 384 6.76 7.73 20.56
CA GLN A 384 6.60 6.27 20.60
C GLN A 384 6.44 5.66 19.19
N PRO A 385 7.43 5.79 18.29
CA PRO A 385 7.29 5.35 16.89
C PRO A 385 6.97 3.86 16.74
N LYS A 386 7.61 2.98 17.52
CA LYS A 386 7.33 1.53 17.51
C LYS A 386 5.92 1.19 17.98
N PHE A 387 5.38 1.96 18.93
CA PHE A 387 4.01 1.78 19.39
C PHE A 387 3.00 2.25 18.33
N LEU A 388 3.28 3.35 17.65
CA LEU A 388 2.47 3.83 16.53
C LEU A 388 2.47 2.83 15.37
N ASP A 389 3.61 2.22 15.06
CA ASP A 389 3.74 1.18 14.04
C ASP A 389 2.79 0.00 14.31
N LEU A 390 2.83 -0.53 15.54
CA LEU A 390 1.90 -1.58 15.99
C LEU A 390 0.44 -1.12 15.95
N ALA A 391 0.17 0.13 16.37
CA ALA A 391 -1.17 0.69 16.39
C ALA A 391 -1.77 0.82 14.98
N PHE A 392 -0.98 1.18 13.97
CA PHE A 392 -1.42 1.20 12.58
C PHE A 392 -1.79 -0.19 12.06
N GLY A 393 -0.96 -1.20 12.37
CA GLY A 393 -1.26 -2.58 12.02
C GLY A 393 -2.56 -3.09 12.68
N ALA A 394 -2.71 -2.81 13.99
CA ALA A 394 -3.93 -3.15 14.74
C ALA A 394 -5.16 -2.41 14.19
N SER A 395 -5.04 -1.11 13.87
CA SER A 395 -6.15 -0.32 13.31
C SER A 395 -6.58 -0.84 11.93
N LEU A 396 -5.61 -1.20 11.08
CA LEU A 396 -5.90 -1.80 9.78
C LEU A 396 -6.59 -3.16 9.93
N ALA A 397 -6.16 -3.99 10.88
CA ALA A 397 -6.79 -5.26 11.20
C ALA A 397 -8.24 -5.06 11.70
N ILE A 398 -8.47 -4.09 12.57
CA ILE A 398 -9.81 -3.74 13.06
C ILE A 398 -10.69 -3.27 11.89
N PHE A 399 -10.20 -2.39 11.01
CA PHE A 399 -10.97 -1.94 9.85
C PHE A 399 -11.33 -3.08 8.89
N LEU A 400 -10.41 -4.02 8.65
CA LEU A 400 -10.70 -5.21 7.84
C LEU A 400 -11.79 -6.07 8.51
N ALA A 401 -11.70 -6.31 9.81
CA ALA A 401 -12.71 -7.08 10.54
C ALA A 401 -14.09 -6.38 10.52
N LEU A 402 -14.13 -5.06 10.75
CA LEU A 402 -15.35 -4.27 10.69
C LEU A 402 -15.97 -4.29 9.27
N GLU A 403 -15.14 -4.21 8.23
CA GLU A 403 -15.61 -4.27 6.85
C GLU A 403 -16.23 -5.63 6.51
N ILE A 404 -15.61 -6.73 6.96
CA ILE A 404 -16.17 -8.07 6.81
C ILE A 404 -17.52 -8.18 7.54
N MET A 405 -17.60 -7.69 8.79
CA MET A 405 -18.86 -7.69 9.56
C MET A 405 -19.93 -6.82 8.90
N ARG A 406 -19.56 -5.67 8.33
CA ARG A 406 -20.45 -4.76 7.60
C ARG A 406 -21.06 -5.44 6.38
N VAL A 407 -20.23 -6.06 5.55
CA VAL A 407 -20.67 -6.70 4.30
C VAL A 407 -21.59 -7.88 4.58
N TRP A 408 -21.30 -8.67 5.59
CA TRP A 408 -22.10 -9.86 5.95
C TRP A 408 -23.23 -9.59 6.92
N LYS A 409 -23.38 -8.33 7.40
CA LYS A 409 -24.44 -7.88 8.32
C LYS A 409 -24.64 -8.78 9.54
N LEU A 410 -23.52 -9.18 10.16
CA LEU A 410 -23.52 -10.15 11.26
C LEU A 410 -24.15 -9.58 12.52
N TRP A 411 -25.08 -10.34 13.12
CA TRP A 411 -25.69 -9.99 14.39
C TRP A 411 -24.67 -10.09 15.55
N PRO A 412 -24.68 -9.21 16.58
CA PRO A 412 -25.61 -8.08 16.78
C PRO A 412 -25.12 -6.76 16.14
N LEU A 413 -23.82 -6.63 15.84
CA LEU A 413 -23.19 -5.36 15.50
C LEU A 413 -23.25 -5.00 14.00
N GLY A 414 -23.47 -5.97 13.12
CA GLY A 414 -23.33 -5.78 11.69
C GLY A 414 -24.24 -4.72 11.10
N GLN A 415 -25.48 -4.60 11.56
CA GLN A 415 -26.39 -3.56 11.11
C GLN A 415 -25.96 -2.16 11.59
N LEU A 416 -25.54 -2.06 12.85
CA LEU A 416 -25.05 -0.81 13.42
C LEU A 416 -23.80 -0.32 12.70
N ILE A 417 -22.84 -1.23 12.47
CA ILE A 417 -21.62 -0.95 11.71
C ILE A 417 -21.96 -0.54 10.28
N HIS A 418 -22.89 -1.23 9.62
CA HIS A 418 -23.33 -0.91 8.28
C HIS A 418 -23.91 0.51 8.19
N GLN A 419 -24.81 0.87 9.11
CA GLN A 419 -25.41 2.22 9.16
C GLN A 419 -24.34 3.29 9.46
N PHE A 420 -23.47 3.04 10.44
CA PHE A 420 -22.42 3.98 10.83
C PHE A 420 -21.42 4.22 9.69
N MET A 421 -20.87 3.17 9.11
CA MET A 421 -19.87 3.29 8.05
C MET A 421 -20.47 3.89 6.77
N ASN A 422 -21.69 3.51 6.40
CA ASN A 422 -22.37 4.07 5.21
C ASN A 422 -22.72 5.56 5.36
N ALA A 423 -22.85 6.08 6.58
CA ALA A 423 -23.05 7.52 6.78
C ALA A 423 -21.88 8.39 6.27
N PHE A 424 -20.69 7.80 6.13
CA PHE A 424 -19.46 8.47 5.70
C PHE A 424 -19.01 8.05 4.29
N THR A 425 -19.80 7.25 3.56
CA THR A 425 -19.46 6.81 2.21
C THR A 425 -19.59 7.93 1.18
N ASP A 426 -18.82 7.85 0.12
CA ASP A 426 -18.87 8.69 -1.07
C ASP A 426 -19.39 7.85 -2.27
N HIS A 427 -19.77 8.53 -3.36
CA HIS A 427 -20.10 7.91 -4.64
C HIS A 427 -18.95 7.05 -5.26
N ARG A 428 -17.77 7.04 -4.64
CA ARG A 428 -16.61 6.21 -5.01
C ARG A 428 -16.59 4.86 -4.29
N ASP A 429 -17.27 4.81 -3.16
CA ASP A 429 -17.32 3.60 -2.34
C ASP A 429 -18.41 2.69 -2.91
N SER A 430 -18.15 1.40 -2.96
CA SER A 430 -19.13 0.39 -3.32
C SER A 430 -19.76 -0.22 -2.08
N ASP A 431 -20.91 -0.85 -2.26
CA ASP A 431 -21.54 -1.63 -1.19
C ASP A 431 -20.65 -2.77 -0.68
N LEU A 432 -19.74 -3.25 -1.53
CA LEU A 432 -18.81 -4.34 -1.20
C LEU A 432 -17.56 -3.87 -0.47
N LEU A 433 -17.07 -2.64 -0.70
CA LEU A 433 -15.84 -2.15 -0.10
C LEU A 433 -15.82 -0.62 0.01
N ILE A 434 -15.62 -0.12 1.23
CA ILE A 434 -15.43 1.31 1.50
C ILE A 434 -13.93 1.63 1.47
N VAL A 435 -13.43 2.03 0.29
CA VAL A 435 -12.00 2.28 0.07
C VAL A 435 -11.49 3.50 0.82
N SER A 436 -12.34 4.51 1.04
CA SER A 436 -11.94 5.79 1.62
C SER A 436 -11.37 5.70 3.04
N HIS A 437 -11.84 4.75 3.86
CA HIS A 437 -11.33 4.56 5.22
C HIS A 437 -9.91 3.97 5.22
N PHE A 438 -9.67 3.00 4.33
CA PHE A 438 -8.35 2.37 4.19
C PHE A 438 -7.32 3.32 3.60
N SER A 439 -7.72 4.20 2.69
CA SER A 439 -6.80 5.10 1.99
C SER A 439 -6.13 6.10 2.94
N LEU A 440 -6.87 6.68 3.91
CA LEU A 440 -6.28 7.58 4.89
C LEU A 440 -5.31 6.85 5.82
N LEU A 441 -5.74 5.70 6.36
CA LEU A 441 -4.92 4.93 7.29
C LEU A 441 -3.63 4.43 6.63
N LEU A 442 -3.75 3.78 5.47
CA LEU A 442 -2.60 3.27 4.73
C LEU A 442 -1.67 4.39 4.26
N GLY A 443 -2.23 5.53 3.83
CA GLY A 443 -1.41 6.64 3.41
C GLY A 443 -0.60 7.30 4.52
N CYS A 444 -1.05 7.23 5.77
CA CYS A 444 -0.26 7.63 6.93
C CYS A 444 0.71 6.53 7.38
N ALA A 445 0.30 5.27 7.37
CA ALA A 445 1.08 4.14 7.86
C ALA A 445 2.22 3.73 6.92
N PHE A 446 1.97 3.74 5.60
CA PHE A 446 2.92 3.22 4.62
C PHE A 446 4.28 3.93 4.63
N PRO A 447 4.39 5.28 4.70
CA PRO A 447 5.68 5.93 4.83
C PRO A 447 6.44 5.53 6.09
N ILE A 448 5.75 5.29 7.19
CA ILE A 448 6.34 4.86 8.45
C ILE A 448 6.89 3.44 8.30
N TRP A 449 6.10 2.51 7.75
CA TRP A 449 6.52 1.12 7.51
C TRP A 449 7.70 1.01 6.54
N MET A 450 7.76 1.91 5.55
CA MET A 450 8.85 1.91 4.56
C MET A 450 10.12 2.59 5.06
N SER A 451 10.04 3.46 6.07
CA SER A 451 11.19 4.20 6.60
C SER A 451 11.91 3.49 7.75
N ASN A 452 11.37 2.37 8.26
CA ASN A 452 12.01 1.61 9.33
C ASN A 452 13.38 1.07 8.90
N GLY A 453 14.43 1.49 9.59
CA GLY A 453 15.78 0.92 9.48
C GLY A 453 16.94 1.92 9.46
N PHE A 454 16.83 3.07 8.77
CA PHE A 454 17.93 4.04 8.68
C PHE A 454 17.41 5.47 8.88
N ASN A 455 18.13 6.23 9.72
CA ASN A 455 17.74 7.60 10.11
C ASN A 455 18.27 8.69 9.14
N ASP A 456 18.65 8.30 7.92
CA ASP A 456 19.14 9.24 6.89
C ASP A 456 18.03 10.09 6.23
N ARG A 457 16.76 9.76 6.51
CA ARG A 457 15.58 10.45 5.96
C ARG A 457 14.55 10.80 7.03
N PRO A 458 14.84 11.77 7.88
CA PRO A 458 14.07 12.02 9.10
C PRO A 458 12.63 12.48 8.85
N LEU A 459 12.31 13.08 7.70
CA LEU A 459 10.96 13.51 7.35
C LEU A 459 10.14 12.43 6.62
N ALA A 460 10.75 11.36 6.14
CA ALA A 460 10.06 10.30 5.41
C ALA A 460 8.87 9.70 6.19
N PRO A 461 8.99 9.37 7.49
CA PRO A 461 7.87 8.86 8.27
C PRO A 461 6.68 9.81 8.35
N PHE A 462 6.92 11.11 8.31
CA PHE A 462 5.88 12.16 8.38
C PHE A 462 5.20 12.45 7.05
N ALA A 463 5.73 11.95 5.93
CA ALA A 463 5.29 12.32 4.59
C ALA A 463 3.79 12.12 4.36
N GLY A 464 3.24 10.97 4.75
CA GLY A 464 1.81 10.68 4.62
C GLY A 464 0.94 11.59 5.48
N ILE A 465 1.35 11.82 6.73
CA ILE A 465 0.64 12.66 7.68
C ILE A 465 0.62 14.13 7.19
N LEU A 466 1.75 14.63 6.73
CA LEU A 466 1.86 16.00 6.21
C LEU A 466 1.07 16.19 4.92
N SER A 467 1.18 15.25 3.98
CA SER A 467 0.52 15.38 2.69
C SER A 467 -0.99 15.27 2.78
N LEU A 468 -1.48 14.25 3.50
CA LEU A 468 -2.90 13.96 3.63
C LEU A 468 -3.55 14.79 4.71
N GLY A 469 -2.92 14.77 5.87
CA GLY A 469 -3.45 15.43 7.03
C GLY A 469 -3.53 16.94 6.84
N ILE A 470 -2.47 17.55 6.34
CA ILE A 470 -2.35 19.00 6.20
C ILE A 470 -2.59 19.45 4.76
N GLY A 471 -1.79 18.96 3.81
CA GLY A 471 -1.79 19.45 2.43
C GLY A 471 -3.14 19.29 1.73
N ASP A 472 -3.69 18.08 1.70
CA ASP A 472 -4.98 17.78 1.05
C ASP A 472 -6.15 18.46 1.79
N THR A 473 -6.07 18.57 3.12
CA THR A 473 -7.08 19.26 3.91
C THR A 473 -7.13 20.76 3.58
N MET A 474 -6.00 21.45 3.65
CA MET A 474 -5.93 22.87 3.39
C MET A 474 -6.22 23.21 1.93
N ALA A 475 -5.70 22.41 0.99
CA ALA A 475 -6.03 22.55 -0.42
C ALA A 475 -7.54 22.45 -0.69
N SER A 476 -8.21 21.50 -0.04
CA SER A 476 -9.65 21.30 -0.20
C SER A 476 -10.48 22.38 0.48
N MET A 477 -10.12 22.78 1.70
CA MET A 477 -10.86 23.79 2.48
C MET A 477 -10.76 25.17 1.84
N VAL A 478 -9.54 25.61 1.50
CA VAL A 478 -9.30 26.92 0.88
C VAL A 478 -9.85 26.95 -0.55
N GLY A 479 -9.62 25.88 -1.32
CA GLY A 479 -10.15 25.76 -2.67
C GLY A 479 -11.68 25.79 -2.74
N TYR A 480 -12.36 25.21 -1.74
CA TYR A 480 -13.81 25.28 -1.63
C TYR A 480 -14.32 26.67 -1.26
N LYS A 481 -13.67 27.34 -0.28
CA LYS A 481 -14.15 28.61 0.27
C LYS A 481 -13.73 29.83 -0.56
N TYR A 482 -12.51 29.82 -1.10
CA TYR A 482 -11.88 30.97 -1.74
C TYR A 482 -11.43 30.73 -3.18
N GLY A 483 -11.66 29.52 -3.72
CA GLY A 483 -11.19 29.15 -5.05
C GLY A 483 -11.97 29.81 -6.17
N VAL A 484 -11.33 30.69 -6.92
CA VAL A 484 -11.87 31.41 -8.10
C VAL A 484 -11.25 30.86 -9.38
N LEU A 485 -9.92 30.76 -9.42
CA LEU A 485 -9.19 30.31 -10.60
C LEU A 485 -9.11 28.79 -10.67
N ARG A 486 -9.70 28.21 -11.70
CA ARG A 486 -9.64 26.76 -11.93
C ARG A 486 -8.47 26.39 -12.83
N TRP A 487 -7.76 25.31 -12.50
CA TRP A 487 -6.69 24.76 -13.34
C TRP A 487 -7.20 24.23 -14.69
N SER A 488 -8.42 23.73 -14.74
CA SER A 488 -9.04 23.18 -15.95
C SER A 488 -10.51 23.58 -16.03
N LYS A 489 -11.03 23.80 -17.23
CA LYS A 489 -12.44 24.15 -17.48
C LYS A 489 -13.41 23.09 -16.97
N THR A 490 -12.99 21.83 -16.93
CA THR A 490 -13.82 20.67 -16.47
C THR A 490 -13.50 20.24 -15.03
N GLY A 491 -12.36 20.68 -14.48
CA GLY A 491 -11.89 20.28 -13.14
C GLY A 491 -12.49 21.12 -12.02
N LYS A 492 -12.69 20.51 -10.84
CA LYS A 492 -13.14 21.21 -9.62
C LYS A 492 -12.00 21.84 -8.81
N LYS A 493 -10.74 21.61 -9.19
CA LYS A 493 -9.55 22.08 -8.45
C LYS A 493 -9.20 23.51 -8.81
N THR A 494 -8.77 24.27 -7.79
CA THR A 494 -8.45 25.69 -7.91
C THR A 494 -6.98 25.97 -7.63
N VAL A 495 -6.46 27.05 -8.22
CA VAL A 495 -5.06 27.50 -8.03
C VAL A 495 -4.85 27.92 -6.57
N GLU A 496 -5.82 28.63 -5.97
CA GLU A 496 -5.76 29.10 -4.60
C GLU A 496 -5.72 27.92 -3.60
N GLY A 497 -6.55 26.89 -3.85
CA GLY A 497 -6.52 25.67 -3.04
C GLY A 497 -5.16 24.97 -3.13
N THR A 498 -4.59 24.90 -4.32
CA THR A 498 -3.27 24.30 -4.55
C THR A 498 -2.18 25.08 -3.81
N ALA A 499 -2.15 26.40 -3.94
CA ALA A 499 -1.20 27.26 -3.23
C ALA A 499 -1.33 27.10 -1.71
N ALA A 500 -2.56 27.05 -1.19
CA ALA A 500 -2.81 26.83 0.24
C ALA A 500 -2.30 25.45 0.72
N GLY A 501 -2.45 24.41 -0.07
CA GLY A 501 -1.88 23.09 0.25
C GLY A 501 -0.35 23.13 0.35
N ILE A 502 0.34 23.77 -0.62
CA ILE A 502 1.80 23.92 -0.61
C ILE A 502 2.25 24.71 0.62
N THR A 503 1.71 25.90 0.80
CA THR A 503 2.14 26.81 1.87
C THR A 503 1.89 26.22 3.24
N SER A 504 0.79 25.48 3.44
CA SER A 504 0.48 24.84 4.71
C SER A 504 1.43 23.66 5.02
N VAL A 505 1.82 22.85 4.03
CA VAL A 505 2.83 21.79 4.23
C VAL A 505 4.19 22.41 4.55
N LEU A 506 4.60 23.46 3.84
CA LEU A 506 5.83 24.18 4.13
C LEU A 506 5.85 24.77 5.54
N ALA A 507 4.76 25.42 5.94
CA ALA A 507 4.62 25.95 7.30
C ALA A 507 4.68 24.84 8.36
N ALA A 508 4.00 23.72 8.12
CA ALA A 508 4.05 22.56 9.00
C ALA A 508 5.46 21.97 9.12
N CYS A 509 6.19 21.85 8.02
CA CYS A 509 7.59 21.41 8.03
C CYS A 509 8.49 22.40 8.77
N SER A 510 8.29 23.70 8.58
CA SER A 510 9.05 24.73 9.29
C SER A 510 8.85 24.71 10.81
N ILE A 511 7.70 24.25 11.28
CA ILE A 511 7.41 24.04 12.70
C ILE A 511 7.94 22.68 13.17
N LEU A 512 7.76 21.65 12.37
CA LEU A 512 8.12 20.27 12.72
C LEU A 512 9.64 20.08 12.81
N LEU A 513 10.42 20.68 11.92
CA LEU A 513 11.87 20.52 11.88
C LEU A 513 12.57 21.00 13.16
N PRO A 514 12.33 22.22 13.68
CA PRO A 514 12.89 22.64 14.97
C PRO A 514 12.43 21.74 16.14
N LEU A 515 11.18 21.29 16.10
CA LEU A 515 10.65 20.38 17.12
C LEU A 515 11.38 19.04 17.10
N LEU A 516 11.61 18.44 15.92
CA LEU A 516 12.35 17.20 15.78
C LEU A 516 13.82 17.35 16.18
N ALA A 517 14.43 18.50 15.94
CA ALA A 517 15.77 18.80 16.40
C ALA A 517 15.83 18.96 17.93
N SER A 518 14.87 19.64 18.53
CA SER A 518 14.82 19.84 20.00
C SER A 518 14.57 18.52 20.76
N THR A 519 13.87 17.57 20.14
CA THR A 519 13.66 16.23 20.73
C THR A 519 14.81 15.26 20.45
N GLY A 520 15.85 15.68 19.72
CA GLY A 520 16.98 14.81 19.34
C GLY A 520 16.66 13.77 18.26
N TYR A 521 15.49 13.86 17.63
CA TYR A 521 15.08 12.96 16.55
C TYR A 521 15.89 13.20 15.26
N ILE A 522 16.30 14.45 15.01
CA ILE A 522 17.11 14.86 13.86
C ILE A 522 18.42 15.46 14.33
N VAL A 523 19.53 14.94 13.80
CA VAL A 523 20.87 15.52 13.91
C VAL A 523 21.29 15.90 12.50
N THR A 524 21.03 17.13 12.07
CA THR A 524 21.42 17.60 10.73
C THR A 524 21.91 19.04 10.77
N GLU A 525 22.97 19.31 10.02
CA GLU A 525 23.53 20.66 9.82
C GLU A 525 22.96 21.32 8.54
N HIS A 526 22.27 20.56 7.68
CA HIS A 526 21.86 21.01 6.35
C HIS A 526 20.38 21.43 6.25
N TRP A 527 19.95 22.35 7.10
CA TRP A 527 18.58 22.86 7.14
C TRP A 527 18.09 23.43 5.81
N PHE A 528 18.94 24.17 5.10
CA PHE A 528 18.57 24.81 3.83
C PHE A 528 18.25 23.79 2.75
N SER A 529 19.05 22.73 2.62
CA SER A 529 18.81 21.65 1.67
C SER A 529 17.50 20.91 1.96
N LEU A 530 17.20 20.74 3.25
CA LEU A 530 15.97 20.08 3.69
C LEU A 530 14.73 20.91 3.36
N ILE A 531 14.75 22.23 3.67
CA ILE A 531 13.67 23.16 3.34
C ILE A 531 13.49 23.24 1.83
N LEU A 532 14.57 23.30 1.05
CA LEU A 532 14.51 23.33 -0.41
C LEU A 532 13.87 22.05 -0.95
N ALA A 533 14.26 20.88 -0.46
CA ALA A 533 13.68 19.59 -0.86
C ALA A 533 12.17 19.54 -0.57
N VAL A 534 11.74 19.97 0.61
CA VAL A 534 10.32 20.06 0.99
C VAL A 534 9.57 21.04 0.09
N THR A 535 10.16 22.19 -0.22
CA THR A 535 9.54 23.21 -1.10
C THR A 535 9.32 22.67 -2.51
N VAL A 536 10.34 22.06 -3.09
CA VAL A 536 10.25 21.45 -4.43
C VAL A 536 9.23 20.31 -4.44
N SER A 537 9.21 19.49 -3.39
CA SER A 537 8.24 18.40 -3.23
C SER A 537 6.81 18.89 -3.15
N ALA A 538 6.55 19.87 -2.29
CA ALA A 538 5.24 20.45 -2.11
C ALA A 538 4.75 21.11 -3.42
N PHE A 539 5.63 21.81 -4.12
CA PHE A 539 5.32 22.46 -5.43
C PHE A 539 5.00 21.40 -6.50
N SER A 540 5.79 20.33 -6.59
CA SER A 540 5.57 19.24 -7.55
C SER A 540 4.21 18.57 -7.34
N VAL A 541 3.86 18.30 -6.09
CA VAL A 541 2.58 17.68 -5.72
C VAL A 541 1.39 18.56 -6.05
N CYS A 542 1.49 19.85 -5.81
CA CYS A 542 0.38 20.76 -6.03
C CYS A 542 0.12 21.00 -7.51
N LYS A 543 1.16 21.08 -8.34
CA LYS A 543 1.02 21.10 -9.79
C LYS A 543 0.38 19.81 -10.30
N TYR A 544 0.75 18.67 -9.70
CA TYR A 544 0.15 17.37 -9.96
C TYR A 544 -1.35 17.31 -9.62
N SER A 545 -1.74 17.87 -8.46
CA SER A 545 -3.15 17.94 -8.04
C SER A 545 -4.03 18.76 -8.98
N SER A 546 -3.46 19.60 -9.86
CA SER A 546 -4.22 20.49 -10.74
C SER A 546 -4.80 19.83 -11.99
N ASP A 547 -4.20 18.76 -12.48
CA ASP A 547 -4.54 18.17 -13.78
C ASP A 547 -5.46 16.94 -13.70
N LEU A 548 -5.86 16.51 -12.49
CA LEU A 548 -6.60 15.28 -12.29
C LEU A 548 -8.03 15.48 -11.77
N PRO A 549 -9.01 14.83 -12.39
CA PRO A 549 -10.24 14.52 -11.69
C PRO A 549 -9.94 13.42 -10.66
N LYS A 550 -9.61 13.82 -9.41
CA LYS A 550 -9.64 12.99 -8.20
C LYS A 550 -8.73 11.75 -8.14
N VAL A 551 -7.45 11.83 -8.45
CA VAL A 551 -6.46 10.81 -8.07
C VAL A 551 -5.59 11.32 -6.92
N ASN A 552 -5.32 10.42 -5.99
CA ASN A 552 -4.66 10.65 -4.71
C ASN A 552 -3.34 11.42 -4.83
N THR A 553 -3.32 12.65 -4.36
CA THR A 553 -2.12 13.47 -4.10
C THR A 553 -1.16 12.82 -3.09
N HIS A 554 -1.61 11.77 -2.47
CA HIS A 554 -1.00 10.97 -1.46
C HIS A 554 0.38 10.42 -1.75
N GLU A 555 0.45 9.76 -2.88
CA GLU A 555 1.59 8.93 -3.22
C GLU A 555 2.79 9.74 -3.71
N ALA A 556 2.53 10.89 -4.31
CA ALA A 556 3.59 11.73 -4.86
C ALA A 556 4.39 12.45 -3.76
N ILE A 557 3.74 12.96 -2.68
CA ILE A 557 4.44 13.59 -1.56
C ILE A 557 5.19 12.56 -0.72
N THR A 558 4.57 11.42 -0.47
CA THR A 558 5.20 10.34 0.29
C THR A 558 6.50 9.87 -0.37
N LYS A 559 6.51 9.82 -1.70
CA LYS A 559 7.69 9.44 -2.49
C LYS A 559 8.76 10.52 -2.54
N PHE A 560 8.38 11.79 -2.54
CA PHE A 560 9.32 12.90 -2.64
C PHE A 560 9.99 13.22 -1.31
N LEU A 561 9.27 13.11 -0.18
CA LEU A 561 9.83 13.28 1.16
C LEU A 561 10.64 12.06 1.64
N SER A 562 10.54 10.92 0.96
CA SER A 562 11.39 9.74 1.22
C SER A 562 12.79 9.85 0.60
N TYR A 563 13.10 10.93 -0.09
CA TYR A 563 14.41 11.31 -0.63
C TYR A 563 14.96 12.51 0.12
#